data_912ab31b424b14c01a83b0a6fb08c4b0
#
_entry.id   912ab31b424b14c01a83b0a6fb08c4b0
#
_cell.length_a   1.000
_cell.length_b   1.000
_cell.length_c   1.000
_cell.angle_alpha   90.00
_cell.angle_beta   90.00
_cell.angle_gamma   90.00
#
_symmetry.space_group_name_H-M   'P 1'
#
loop_
_entity.id
_entity.type
_entity.pdbx_description
1 polymer ?
#
loop_
_entity_poly.entity_id
_entity_poly.type
_entity_poly.pdbx_seq_one_letter_code
_entity_poly.pdbx_strand_id
1 'polypeptide(L)'
;LLLATSATQAKQVMCVFDLVGKNGDVFTLMKDYQLAAKNWGADLELKVNSNESVIAEDFKAGKCDAVSITGMRGRQFNSFTGSLDAIGAIPDLNLAVKVMQGLANPNFAKYMTSGKYEVVGVIPVGDAFLMVNDRNINTVAKAAGKKIAVLDYDQAQKIMVQQIGAQAVAADVTNFGSKFNNGQVDIIGAPAAVFKPLELHKGLGTKGAIVNYPLLQVTGNIIIRPDKFPAG
;
A
#
# COMPACT_ATOMS: atom_id res chain seq x y z
N LEU A 1 -28.87 -4.04 -44.50
CA LEU A 1 -27.51 -3.67 -44.10
C LEU A 1 -27.58 -3.23 -42.63
N LEU A 2 -27.20 -4.11 -41.69
CA LEU A 2 -27.05 -3.79 -40.29
C LEU A 2 -25.67 -3.12 -40.13
N LEU A 3 -25.65 -1.81 -39.90
CA LEU A 3 -24.47 -1.11 -39.48
C LEU A 3 -24.17 -1.52 -38.03
N ALA A 4 -23.20 -2.41 -37.85
CA ALA A 4 -22.61 -2.67 -36.54
C ALA A 4 -21.84 -1.39 -36.13
N THR A 5 -22.45 -0.57 -35.30
CA THR A 5 -21.74 0.50 -34.60
C THR A 5 -20.76 -0.16 -33.64
N SER A 6 -19.49 -0.19 -33.99
CA SER A 6 -18.41 -0.50 -33.06
C SER A 6 -18.46 0.57 -31.96
N ALA A 7 -19.06 0.25 -30.82
CA ALA A 7 -18.93 1.08 -29.65
C ALA A 7 -17.43 1.11 -29.29
N THR A 8 -16.77 2.22 -29.55
CA THR A 8 -15.42 2.46 -29.02
C THR A 8 -15.56 2.46 -27.50
N GLN A 9 -15.12 1.38 -26.88
CA GLN A 9 -15.10 1.27 -25.42
C GLN A 9 -14.20 2.42 -24.90
N ALA A 10 -14.77 3.26 -24.06
CA ALA A 10 -14.00 4.36 -23.45
C ALA A 10 -12.85 3.76 -22.64
N LYS A 11 -11.67 4.42 -22.71
CA LYS A 11 -10.51 4.01 -21.90
C LYS A 11 -10.85 4.10 -20.42
N GLN A 12 -10.49 3.06 -19.67
CA GLN A 12 -10.60 3.08 -18.23
C GLN A 12 -9.39 3.80 -17.64
N VAL A 13 -9.63 4.77 -16.75
CA VAL A 13 -8.58 5.50 -16.07
C VAL A 13 -8.11 4.73 -14.85
N MET A 14 -6.85 4.31 -14.85
CA MET A 14 -6.20 3.68 -13.70
C MET A 14 -5.21 4.64 -13.04
N CYS A 15 -5.49 5.02 -11.80
CA CYS A 15 -4.60 5.84 -10.99
C CYS A 15 -3.61 4.96 -10.23
N VAL A 16 -2.33 5.26 -10.36
CA VAL A 16 -1.23 4.46 -9.81
C VAL A 16 -0.48 5.27 -8.77
N PHE A 17 -0.39 4.74 -7.56
CA PHE A 17 0.51 5.27 -6.54
C PHE A 17 1.93 4.73 -6.78
N ASP A 18 2.89 5.65 -6.86
CA ASP A 18 4.31 5.33 -6.85
C ASP A 18 5.09 6.49 -6.23
N LEU A 19 5.85 6.24 -5.17
CA LEU A 19 6.63 7.26 -4.45
C LEU A 19 7.62 8.01 -5.34
N VAL A 20 8.15 7.34 -6.37
CA VAL A 20 9.10 7.90 -7.33
C VAL A 20 8.38 8.48 -8.56
N GLY A 21 7.07 8.28 -8.65
CA GLY A 21 6.25 8.75 -9.77
C GLY A 21 6.50 7.95 -11.04
N LYS A 22 6.64 8.64 -12.17
CA LYS A 22 6.78 7.99 -13.51
C LYS A 22 8.02 7.09 -13.67
N ASN A 23 9.02 7.26 -12.82
CA ASN A 23 10.27 6.52 -12.86
C ASN A 23 10.32 5.38 -11.83
N GLY A 24 9.23 5.15 -11.10
CA GLY A 24 9.16 4.11 -10.08
C GLY A 24 8.85 2.73 -10.64
N ASP A 25 9.17 1.72 -9.84
CA ASP A 25 9.02 0.31 -10.21
C ASP A 25 7.53 -0.09 -10.29
N VAL A 26 6.69 0.45 -9.42
CA VAL A 26 5.23 0.17 -9.43
C VAL A 26 4.61 0.69 -10.71
N PHE A 27 4.94 1.92 -11.12
CA PHE A 27 4.42 2.49 -12.36
C PHE A 27 4.91 1.72 -13.59
N THR A 28 6.15 1.24 -13.57
CA THR A 28 6.69 0.39 -14.63
C THR A 28 5.95 -0.93 -14.72
N LEU A 29 5.73 -1.61 -13.59
CA LEU A 29 4.92 -2.83 -13.52
C LEU A 29 3.49 -2.60 -14.05
N MET A 30 2.88 -1.46 -13.74
CA MET A 30 1.53 -1.15 -14.22
C MET A 30 1.49 -0.87 -15.72
N LYS A 31 2.57 -0.44 -16.36
CA LYS A 31 2.65 -0.36 -17.82
C LYS A 31 2.61 -1.75 -18.48
N ASP A 32 3.30 -2.73 -17.88
CA ASP A 32 3.24 -4.12 -18.35
C ASP A 32 1.83 -4.69 -18.15
N TYR A 33 1.22 -4.41 -17.01
CA TYR A 33 -0.17 -4.77 -16.74
C TYR A 33 -1.14 -4.11 -17.74
N GLN A 34 -0.95 -2.84 -18.09
CA GLN A 34 -1.73 -2.12 -19.12
C GLN A 34 -1.70 -2.85 -20.47
N LEU A 35 -0.55 -3.37 -20.85
CA LEU A 35 -0.41 -4.14 -22.11
C LEU A 35 -1.18 -5.47 -22.01
N ALA A 36 -1.05 -6.18 -20.91
CA ALA A 36 -1.74 -7.44 -20.67
C ALA A 36 -3.27 -7.27 -20.60
N ALA A 37 -3.75 -6.18 -19.99
CA ALA A 37 -5.18 -5.89 -19.82
C ALA A 37 -5.95 -5.79 -21.14
N LYS A 38 -5.28 -5.38 -22.23
CA LYS A 38 -5.88 -5.34 -23.57
C LYS A 38 -6.36 -6.71 -24.06
N ASN A 39 -5.67 -7.78 -23.65
CA ASN A 39 -6.06 -9.15 -23.98
C ASN A 39 -7.39 -9.57 -23.35
N TRP A 40 -7.82 -8.85 -22.30
CA TRP A 40 -9.07 -9.07 -21.56
C TRP A 40 -10.13 -8.00 -21.89
N GLY A 41 -9.86 -7.16 -22.90
CA GLY A 41 -10.79 -6.12 -23.36
C GLY A 41 -10.76 -4.83 -22.54
N ALA A 42 -9.81 -4.65 -21.61
CA ALA A 42 -9.64 -3.41 -20.90
C ALA A 42 -8.57 -2.52 -21.57
N ASP A 43 -8.94 -1.28 -21.92
CA ASP A 43 -8.00 -0.28 -22.47
C ASP A 43 -7.69 0.77 -21.39
N LEU A 44 -6.62 0.54 -20.64
CA LEU A 44 -6.25 1.37 -19.50
C LEU A 44 -5.52 2.65 -19.92
N GLU A 45 -5.87 3.79 -19.33
CA GLU A 45 -5.08 5.02 -19.30
C GLU A 45 -4.46 5.16 -17.91
N LEU A 46 -3.12 5.12 -17.80
CA LEU A 46 -2.42 5.20 -16.52
C LEU A 46 -2.16 6.65 -16.10
N LYS A 47 -2.54 7.00 -14.88
CA LYS A 47 -2.21 8.27 -14.22
C LYS A 47 -1.45 8.00 -12.94
N VAL A 48 -0.21 8.46 -12.85
CA VAL A 48 0.63 8.27 -11.66
C VAL A 48 0.63 9.50 -10.77
N ASN A 49 0.64 9.27 -9.45
CA ASN A 49 0.83 10.30 -8.45
C ASN A 49 1.69 9.74 -7.30
N SER A 50 2.58 10.56 -6.76
CA SER A 50 3.40 10.21 -5.58
C SER A 50 2.67 10.46 -4.25
N ASN A 51 1.47 11.05 -4.29
CA ASN A 51 0.61 11.22 -3.12
C ASN A 51 -0.55 10.22 -3.17
N GLU A 52 -0.47 9.20 -2.32
CA GLU A 52 -1.47 8.14 -2.25
C GLU A 52 -2.85 8.63 -1.80
N SER A 53 -2.90 9.65 -0.93
CA SER A 53 -4.17 10.23 -0.48
C SER A 53 -4.95 10.84 -1.64
N VAL A 54 -4.26 11.56 -2.53
CA VAL A 54 -4.87 12.15 -3.72
C VAL A 54 -5.48 11.07 -4.62
N ILE A 55 -4.74 9.97 -4.85
CA ILE A 55 -5.23 8.84 -5.65
C ILE A 55 -6.46 8.20 -5.03
N ALA A 56 -6.45 7.97 -3.72
CA ALA A 56 -7.59 7.38 -3.02
C ALA A 56 -8.84 8.27 -3.11
N GLU A 57 -8.69 9.58 -2.94
CA GLU A 57 -9.80 10.52 -3.05
C GLU A 57 -10.31 10.66 -4.50
N ASP A 58 -9.40 10.68 -5.49
CA ASP A 58 -9.80 10.69 -6.90
C ASP A 58 -10.56 9.42 -7.30
N PHE A 59 -10.18 8.26 -6.74
CA PHE A 59 -10.90 7.01 -6.96
C PHE A 59 -12.29 7.02 -6.28
N LYS A 60 -12.40 7.52 -5.05
CA LYS A 60 -13.71 7.72 -4.39
C LYS A 60 -14.63 8.63 -5.18
N ALA A 61 -14.06 9.71 -5.71
CA ALA A 61 -14.79 10.70 -6.51
C ALA A 61 -15.16 10.23 -7.93
N GLY A 62 -14.68 9.05 -8.36
CA GLY A 62 -14.97 8.51 -9.70
C GLY A 62 -14.13 9.11 -10.81
N LYS A 63 -13.03 9.82 -10.50
CA LYS A 63 -12.08 10.33 -11.49
C LYS A 63 -11.14 9.24 -12.01
N CYS A 64 -11.05 8.12 -11.27
CA CYS A 64 -10.36 6.91 -11.65
C CYS A 64 -11.36 5.74 -11.63
N ASP A 65 -11.28 4.86 -12.62
CA ASP A 65 -12.08 3.62 -12.72
C ASP A 65 -11.38 2.47 -12.00
N ALA A 66 -10.06 2.53 -11.92
CA ALA A 66 -9.20 1.60 -11.17
C ALA A 66 -8.14 2.36 -10.39
N VAL A 67 -7.58 1.69 -9.38
CA VAL A 67 -6.49 2.24 -8.57
C VAL A 67 -5.49 1.15 -8.21
N SER A 68 -4.18 1.50 -8.21
CA SER A 68 -3.11 0.72 -7.61
C SER A 68 -2.56 1.48 -6.41
N ILE A 69 -2.78 0.98 -5.19
CA ILE A 69 -2.41 1.61 -3.92
C ILE A 69 -1.90 0.57 -2.92
N THR A 70 -1.32 1.02 -1.80
CA THR A 70 -0.93 0.10 -0.71
C THR A 70 -2.15 -0.62 -0.11
N GLY A 71 -1.97 -1.84 0.37
CA GLY A 71 -3.02 -2.60 1.07
C GLY A 71 -3.51 -1.86 2.31
N MET A 72 -2.62 -1.17 3.01
CA MET A 72 -2.98 -0.33 4.17
C MET A 72 -3.97 0.78 3.79
N ARG A 73 -3.76 1.48 2.68
CA ARG A 73 -4.72 2.48 2.15
C ARG A 73 -5.94 1.80 1.55
N GLY A 74 -5.74 0.65 0.89
CA GLY A 74 -6.80 -0.17 0.28
C GLY A 74 -7.85 -0.67 1.27
N ARG A 75 -7.48 -0.82 2.55
CA ARG A 75 -8.38 -1.24 3.65
C ARG A 75 -9.69 -0.46 3.72
N GLN A 76 -9.68 0.82 3.35
CA GLN A 76 -10.90 1.65 3.30
C GLN A 76 -11.89 1.21 2.21
N PHE A 77 -11.44 0.47 1.20
CA PHE A 77 -12.26 -0.04 0.10
C PHE A 77 -12.60 -1.53 0.29
N ASN A 78 -11.69 -2.29 0.89
CA ASN A 78 -11.90 -3.70 1.19
C ASN A 78 -11.11 -4.09 2.46
N SER A 79 -11.84 -4.34 3.56
CA SER A 79 -11.22 -4.68 4.85
C SER A 79 -10.62 -6.08 4.88
N PHE A 80 -11.13 -7.00 4.07
CA PHE A 80 -10.61 -8.38 3.99
C PHE A 80 -9.18 -8.39 3.45
N THR A 81 -8.92 -7.78 2.27
CA THR A 81 -7.56 -7.68 1.74
C THR A 81 -6.67 -6.78 2.60
N GLY A 82 -7.24 -5.73 3.21
CA GLY A 82 -6.51 -4.88 4.15
C GLY A 82 -6.06 -5.58 5.43
N SER A 83 -6.62 -6.75 5.78
CA SER A 83 -6.17 -7.55 6.93
C SER A 83 -4.83 -8.26 6.68
N LEU A 84 -4.42 -8.41 5.42
CA LEU A 84 -3.13 -9.03 5.07
C LEU A 84 -1.93 -8.22 5.60
N ASP A 85 -2.09 -6.91 5.70
CA ASP A 85 -1.06 -5.99 6.23
C ASP A 85 -1.15 -5.83 7.76
N ALA A 86 -1.88 -6.70 8.45
CA ALA A 86 -1.94 -6.64 9.91
C ALA A 86 -0.61 -7.10 10.53
N ILE A 87 -0.21 -6.42 11.62
CA ILE A 87 1.03 -6.72 12.35
C ILE A 87 1.04 -8.19 12.79
N GLY A 88 2.10 -8.91 12.40
CA GLY A 88 2.29 -10.32 12.75
C GLY A 88 1.37 -11.32 12.06
N ALA A 89 0.47 -10.88 11.15
CA ALA A 89 -0.46 -11.77 10.46
C ALA A 89 0.26 -12.74 9.51
N ILE A 90 1.26 -12.24 8.78
CA ILE A 90 2.06 -13.02 7.82
C ILE A 90 3.53 -12.84 8.20
N PRO A 91 4.19 -13.89 8.72
CA PRO A 91 5.52 -13.77 9.30
C PRO A 91 6.66 -13.71 8.28
N ASP A 92 6.44 -14.14 7.03
CA ASP A 92 7.47 -14.17 6.01
C ASP A 92 6.91 -14.08 4.59
N LEU A 93 7.78 -13.72 3.65
CA LEU A 93 7.42 -13.52 2.24
C LEU A 93 6.94 -14.80 1.55
N ASN A 94 7.46 -15.99 1.91
CA ASN A 94 7.03 -17.24 1.28
C ASN A 94 5.57 -17.55 1.61
N LEU A 95 5.18 -17.31 2.87
CA LEU A 95 3.78 -17.43 3.27
C LEU A 95 2.92 -16.36 2.60
N ALA A 96 3.42 -15.11 2.49
CA ALA A 96 2.72 -14.04 1.79
C ALA A 96 2.37 -14.42 0.35
N VAL A 97 3.33 -14.93 -0.41
CA VAL A 97 3.12 -15.38 -1.79
C VAL A 97 2.06 -16.49 -1.85
N LYS A 98 2.11 -17.49 -0.96
CA LYS A 98 1.11 -18.57 -0.91
C LYS A 98 -0.29 -18.06 -0.59
N VAL A 99 -0.39 -17.13 0.37
CA VAL A 99 -1.68 -16.51 0.73
C VAL A 99 -2.23 -15.74 -0.47
N MET A 100 -1.42 -14.93 -1.14
CA MET A 100 -1.86 -14.13 -2.30
C MET A 100 -2.27 -15.03 -3.48
N GLN A 101 -1.52 -16.10 -3.75
CA GLN A 101 -1.92 -17.11 -4.74
C GLN A 101 -3.25 -17.79 -4.37
N GLY A 102 -3.44 -18.05 -3.08
CA GLY A 102 -4.70 -18.59 -2.56
C GLY A 102 -5.90 -17.68 -2.80
N LEU A 103 -5.71 -16.35 -2.77
CA LEU A 103 -6.78 -15.38 -3.02
C LEU A 103 -7.36 -15.46 -4.45
N ALA A 104 -6.60 -15.99 -5.41
CA ALA A 104 -7.08 -16.24 -6.76
C ALA A 104 -8.12 -17.39 -6.83
N ASN A 105 -8.31 -18.16 -5.75
CA ASN A 105 -9.32 -19.21 -5.70
C ASN A 105 -10.73 -18.59 -5.74
N PRO A 106 -11.63 -19.07 -6.63
CA PRO A 106 -13.00 -18.54 -6.76
C PRO A 106 -13.81 -18.51 -5.47
N ASN A 107 -13.50 -19.35 -4.49
CA ASN A 107 -14.16 -19.36 -3.18
C ASN A 107 -13.95 -18.06 -2.41
N PHE A 108 -12.90 -17.30 -2.70
CA PHE A 108 -12.62 -16.00 -2.09
C PHE A 108 -13.24 -14.82 -2.83
N ALA A 109 -13.76 -14.99 -4.04
CA ALA A 109 -14.31 -13.90 -4.85
C ALA A 109 -15.32 -13.03 -4.09
N LYS A 110 -16.18 -13.65 -3.27
CA LYS A 110 -17.17 -12.94 -2.44
C LYS A 110 -16.56 -11.99 -1.41
N TYR A 111 -15.30 -12.21 -0.99
CA TYR A 111 -14.59 -11.36 -0.04
C TYR A 111 -13.80 -10.26 -0.74
N MET A 112 -13.53 -10.42 -2.05
CA MET A 112 -12.81 -9.43 -2.85
C MET A 112 -13.70 -8.25 -3.23
N THR A 113 -15.03 -8.40 -3.18
CA THR A 113 -15.99 -7.33 -3.47
C THR A 113 -16.51 -6.71 -2.19
N SER A 114 -16.54 -5.38 -2.13
CA SER A 114 -17.09 -4.60 -1.02
C SER A 114 -17.80 -3.36 -1.56
N GLY A 115 -19.15 -3.35 -1.46
CA GLY A 115 -19.97 -2.30 -2.04
C GLY A 115 -19.76 -2.17 -3.55
N LYS A 116 -19.32 -1.00 -3.99
CA LYS A 116 -19.05 -0.69 -5.41
C LYS A 116 -17.59 -0.91 -5.84
N TYR A 117 -16.79 -1.56 -5.02
CA TYR A 117 -15.37 -1.79 -5.26
C TYR A 117 -15.06 -3.28 -5.28
N GLU A 118 -14.12 -3.66 -6.12
CA GLU A 118 -13.61 -5.02 -6.21
C GLU A 118 -12.09 -5.01 -6.27
N VAL A 119 -11.44 -5.85 -5.44
CA VAL A 119 -9.99 -6.08 -5.48
C VAL A 119 -9.74 -7.18 -6.49
N VAL A 120 -9.09 -6.85 -7.59
CA VAL A 120 -8.76 -7.77 -8.68
C VAL A 120 -7.31 -8.24 -8.66
N GLY A 121 -6.49 -7.65 -7.78
CA GLY A 121 -5.10 -8.07 -7.61
C GLY A 121 -4.54 -7.66 -6.25
N VAL A 122 -3.76 -8.55 -5.66
CA VAL A 122 -2.96 -8.30 -4.47
C VAL A 122 -1.51 -8.65 -4.78
N ILE A 123 -0.62 -7.69 -4.57
CA ILE A 123 0.79 -7.77 -4.96
C ILE A 123 1.64 -7.70 -3.69
N PRO A 124 2.62 -8.60 -3.48
CA PRO A 124 3.58 -8.47 -2.37
C PRO A 124 4.53 -7.30 -2.66
N VAL A 125 4.61 -6.33 -1.74
CA VAL A 125 5.58 -5.24 -1.77
C VAL A 125 6.84 -5.63 -0.98
N GLY A 126 6.67 -6.39 0.10
CA GLY A 126 7.74 -6.94 0.91
C GLY A 126 7.60 -6.67 2.40
N ASP A 127 8.62 -7.11 3.12
CA ASP A 127 8.68 -7.00 4.57
C ASP A 127 8.88 -5.55 5.03
N ALA A 128 8.09 -5.11 6.00
CA ALA A 128 8.32 -3.88 6.74
C ALA A 128 9.02 -4.17 8.07
N PHE A 129 9.99 -3.33 8.39
CA PHE A 129 10.81 -3.44 9.60
C PHE A 129 10.64 -2.21 10.48
N LEU A 130 10.75 -2.39 11.80
CA LEU A 130 10.90 -1.26 12.70
C LEU A 130 12.32 -0.70 12.62
N MET A 131 12.42 0.61 12.49
CA MET A 131 13.67 1.36 12.50
C MET A 131 13.62 2.35 13.65
N VAL A 132 14.69 2.39 14.45
CA VAL A 132 14.82 3.24 15.62
C VAL A 132 16.05 4.14 15.49
N ASN A 133 15.95 5.39 15.90
CA ASN A 133 17.08 6.34 15.90
C ASN A 133 18.09 6.11 17.05
N ASP A 134 17.70 5.26 18.03
CA ASP A 134 18.56 4.82 19.14
C ASP A 134 18.37 3.32 19.39
N ARG A 135 19.44 2.54 19.21
CA ARG A 135 19.45 1.07 19.43
C ARG A 135 19.07 0.63 20.84
N ASN A 136 19.09 1.53 21.82
CA ASN A 136 18.63 1.27 23.16
C ASN A 136 17.10 1.14 23.24
N ILE A 137 16.36 1.56 22.20
CA ILE A 137 14.92 1.32 22.05
C ILE A 137 14.75 -0.10 21.49
N ASN A 138 14.99 -1.11 22.31
CA ASN A 138 15.04 -2.52 21.90
C ASN A 138 13.97 -3.40 22.60
N THR A 139 13.03 -2.79 23.31
CA THR A 139 11.87 -3.45 23.91
C THR A 139 10.67 -2.53 23.84
N VAL A 140 9.46 -3.09 23.94
CA VAL A 140 8.21 -2.32 24.00
C VAL A 140 8.23 -1.33 25.18
N ALA A 141 8.73 -1.74 26.34
CA ALA A 141 8.85 -0.86 27.52
C ALA A 141 9.74 0.37 27.25
N LYS A 142 10.78 0.22 26.46
CA LYS A 142 11.67 1.34 26.08
C LYS A 142 11.11 2.23 24.97
N ALA A 143 10.07 1.79 24.29
CA ALA A 143 9.33 2.62 23.34
C ALA A 143 8.36 3.58 24.06
N ALA A 144 8.04 3.35 25.34
CA ALA A 144 7.22 4.27 26.12
C ALA A 144 7.82 5.67 26.15
N GLY A 145 6.99 6.69 25.91
CA GLY A 145 7.40 8.09 25.82
C GLY A 145 8.10 8.48 24.50
N LYS A 146 8.44 7.51 23.63
CA LYS A 146 9.06 7.78 22.33
C LYS A 146 8.01 8.21 21.29
N LYS A 147 8.44 8.95 20.29
CA LYS A 147 7.60 9.38 19.18
C LYS A 147 7.64 8.36 18.06
N ILE A 148 6.49 7.82 17.70
CA ILE A 148 6.34 6.82 16.64
C ILE A 148 5.50 7.40 15.51
N ALA A 149 6.02 7.35 14.28
CA ALA A 149 5.22 7.72 13.11
C ALA A 149 4.09 6.72 12.92
N VAL A 150 2.87 7.22 12.78
CA VAL A 150 1.67 6.45 12.47
C VAL A 150 0.99 7.03 11.24
N LEU A 151 0.40 6.17 10.42
CA LEU A 151 -0.35 6.65 9.26
C LEU A 151 -1.58 7.43 9.73
N ASP A 152 -1.76 8.63 9.22
CA ASP A 152 -2.80 9.59 9.65
C ASP A 152 -4.22 9.05 9.49
N TYR A 153 -4.42 8.13 8.55
CA TYR A 153 -5.68 7.44 8.27
C TYR A 153 -5.84 6.09 9.01
N ASP A 154 -4.80 5.61 9.74
CA ASP A 154 -4.84 4.32 10.46
C ASP A 154 -5.06 4.52 11.97
N GLN A 155 -6.33 4.56 12.35
CA GLN A 155 -6.71 4.71 13.74
C GLN A 155 -6.23 3.52 14.62
N ALA A 156 -6.14 2.31 14.06
CA ALA A 156 -5.65 1.14 14.79
C ALA A 156 -4.17 1.28 15.17
N GLN A 157 -3.33 1.76 14.25
CA GLN A 157 -1.93 2.09 14.54
C GLN A 157 -1.81 3.12 15.66
N LYS A 158 -2.62 4.18 15.60
CA LYS A 158 -2.61 5.24 16.62
C LYS A 158 -2.95 4.68 18.00
N ILE A 159 -4.01 3.88 18.09
CA ILE A 159 -4.42 3.25 19.36
C ILE A 159 -3.32 2.32 19.89
N MET A 160 -2.75 1.47 19.04
CA MET A 160 -1.68 0.55 19.41
C MET A 160 -0.48 1.31 20.01
N VAL A 161 -0.04 2.39 19.35
CA VAL A 161 1.08 3.22 19.82
C VAL A 161 0.77 3.86 21.17
N GLN A 162 -0.46 4.33 21.38
CA GLN A 162 -0.89 4.88 22.66
C GLN A 162 -0.92 3.83 23.76
N GLN A 163 -1.37 2.61 23.47
CA GLN A 163 -1.44 1.50 24.44
C GLN A 163 -0.08 1.09 24.98
N ILE A 164 0.99 1.22 24.20
CA ILE A 164 2.36 0.96 24.69
C ILE A 164 2.99 2.16 25.39
N GLY A 165 2.23 3.22 25.64
CA GLY A 165 2.70 4.43 26.31
C GLY A 165 3.57 5.34 25.43
N ALA A 166 3.61 5.13 24.12
CA ALA A 166 4.34 5.95 23.16
C ALA A 166 3.46 7.10 22.61
N GLN A 167 4.11 8.07 21.97
CA GLN A 167 3.46 9.21 21.34
C GLN A 167 3.25 8.96 19.85
N ALA A 168 1.99 8.87 19.41
CA ALA A 168 1.67 8.75 18.00
C ALA A 168 1.84 10.11 17.29
N VAL A 169 2.72 10.15 16.29
CA VAL A 169 2.94 11.32 15.43
C VAL A 169 2.37 11.02 14.06
N ALA A 170 1.33 11.74 13.68
CA ALA A 170 0.67 11.56 12.38
C ALA A 170 1.67 11.79 11.23
N ALA A 171 1.66 10.87 10.28
CA ALA A 171 2.48 10.89 9.08
C ALA A 171 1.71 10.24 7.92
N ASP A 172 2.21 10.41 6.73
CA ASP A 172 1.78 9.69 5.54
C ASP A 172 2.99 9.10 4.80
N VAL A 173 2.73 8.34 3.74
CA VAL A 173 3.78 7.69 2.96
C VAL A 173 4.75 8.66 2.27
N THR A 174 4.39 9.96 2.15
CA THR A 174 5.23 10.99 1.53
C THR A 174 6.16 11.70 2.53
N ASN A 175 5.86 11.64 3.83
CA ASN A 175 6.57 12.44 4.83
C ASN A 175 7.14 11.66 6.03
N PHE A 176 6.74 10.39 6.26
CA PHE A 176 7.23 9.62 7.42
C PHE A 176 8.76 9.47 7.43
N GLY A 177 9.37 9.27 6.25
CA GLY A 177 10.82 9.15 6.11
C GLY A 177 11.55 10.45 6.46
N SER A 178 11.06 11.59 5.98
CA SER A 178 11.65 12.89 6.31
C SER A 178 11.48 13.24 7.79
N LYS A 179 10.34 12.89 8.41
CA LYS A 179 10.15 13.05 9.85
C LYS A 179 11.17 12.26 10.67
N PHE A 180 11.47 11.03 10.24
CA PHE A 180 12.50 10.20 10.87
C PHE A 180 13.90 10.76 10.64
N ASN A 181 14.24 11.11 9.41
CA ASN A 181 15.56 11.65 9.05
C ASN A 181 15.87 12.97 9.79
N ASN A 182 14.85 13.76 10.10
CA ASN A 182 14.97 15.03 10.81
C ASN A 182 14.77 14.91 12.34
N GLY A 183 14.66 13.70 12.88
CA GLY A 183 14.49 13.47 14.33
C GLY A 183 13.15 13.93 14.90
N GLN A 184 12.13 14.14 14.08
CA GLN A 184 10.78 14.49 14.53
C GLN A 184 10.06 13.28 15.13
N VAL A 185 10.48 12.07 14.75
CA VAL A 185 10.05 10.80 15.34
C VAL A 185 11.27 9.92 15.64
N ASP A 186 11.13 9.07 16.64
CA ASP A 186 12.20 8.18 17.12
C ASP A 186 12.11 6.80 16.45
N ILE A 187 10.90 6.40 16.04
CA ILE A 187 10.58 5.06 15.54
C ILE A 187 9.70 5.19 14.29
N ILE A 188 10.02 4.40 13.26
CA ILE A 188 9.17 4.19 12.08
C ILE A 188 9.04 2.71 11.77
N GLY A 189 7.91 2.31 11.14
CA GLY A 189 7.79 1.07 10.40
C GLY A 189 7.91 1.36 8.91
N ALA A 190 8.80 0.67 8.20
CA ALA A 190 9.01 0.92 6.77
C ALA A 190 9.36 -0.35 6.01
N PRO A 191 8.85 -0.56 4.79
CA PRO A 191 9.30 -1.64 3.93
C PRO A 191 10.74 -1.43 3.51
N ALA A 192 11.49 -2.54 3.38
CA ALA A 192 12.89 -2.50 2.96
C ALA A 192 13.08 -1.79 1.61
N ALA A 193 12.12 -1.90 0.70
CA ALA A 193 12.14 -1.28 -0.62
C ALA A 193 12.30 0.25 -0.58
N VAL A 194 11.77 0.93 0.45
CA VAL A 194 11.86 2.41 0.55
C VAL A 194 13.09 2.89 1.32
N PHE A 195 13.93 2.00 1.83
CA PHE A 195 15.11 2.37 2.63
C PHE A 195 16.05 3.32 1.89
N LYS A 196 16.42 2.97 0.66
CA LYS A 196 17.29 3.80 -0.19
C LYS A 196 16.56 5.03 -0.74
N PRO A 197 15.38 4.89 -1.38
CA PRO A 197 14.66 6.04 -1.94
C PRO A 197 14.37 7.15 -0.93
N LEU A 198 14.05 6.79 0.33
CA LEU A 198 13.77 7.76 1.39
C LEU A 198 14.98 8.09 2.26
N GLU A 199 16.17 7.58 1.91
CA GLU A 199 17.44 7.84 2.62
C GLU A 199 17.35 7.58 4.14
N LEU A 200 16.63 6.52 4.56
CA LEU A 200 16.33 6.25 5.97
C LEU A 200 17.58 6.02 6.83
N HIS A 201 18.73 5.75 6.20
CA HIS A 201 20.03 5.71 6.88
C HIS A 201 20.37 7.01 7.59
N LYS A 202 19.85 8.17 7.14
CA LYS A 202 20.06 9.47 7.79
C LYS A 202 19.39 9.51 9.17
N GLY A 203 18.16 9.00 9.28
CA GLY A 203 17.45 8.92 10.56
C GLY A 203 18.06 7.89 11.53
N LEU A 204 18.60 6.78 11.01
CA LEU A 204 19.34 5.82 11.82
C LEU A 204 20.63 6.42 12.38
N GLY A 205 21.35 7.20 11.57
CA GLY A 205 22.67 7.72 11.94
C GLY A 205 23.62 6.62 12.43
N THR A 206 24.46 6.93 13.43
CA THR A 206 25.41 5.98 14.04
C THR A 206 24.86 5.25 15.26
N LYS A 207 23.75 5.73 15.83
CA LYS A 207 23.16 5.23 17.08
C LYS A 207 21.93 4.35 16.84
N GLY A 208 21.32 4.45 15.70
CA GLY A 208 20.09 3.73 15.36
C GLY A 208 20.29 2.23 15.11
N ALA A 209 19.19 1.55 14.89
CA ALA A 209 19.15 0.14 14.52
C ALA A 209 17.86 -0.18 13.72
N ILE A 210 17.92 -1.28 12.99
CA ILE A 210 16.77 -1.92 12.37
C ILE A 210 16.48 -3.19 13.16
N VAL A 211 15.22 -3.40 13.54
CA VAL A 211 14.80 -4.63 14.22
C VAL A 211 14.88 -5.79 13.25
N ASN A 212 15.56 -6.86 13.63
CA ASN A 212 15.93 -7.97 12.74
C ASN A 212 14.79 -9.03 12.60
N TYR A 213 13.55 -8.58 12.51
CA TYR A 213 12.41 -9.41 12.10
C TYR A 213 11.32 -8.52 11.49
N PRO A 214 10.54 -9.03 10.54
CA PRO A 214 9.50 -8.24 9.91
C PRO A 214 8.36 -7.92 10.88
N LEU A 215 7.89 -6.69 10.85
CA LEU A 215 6.72 -6.24 11.59
C LEU A 215 5.43 -6.74 10.93
N LEU A 216 5.37 -6.65 9.61
CA LEU A 216 4.25 -7.04 8.77
C LEU A 216 4.72 -7.18 7.30
N GLN A 217 3.89 -7.83 6.49
CA GLN A 217 4.01 -7.81 5.03
C GLN A 217 3.23 -6.61 4.49
N VAL A 218 3.88 -5.79 3.66
CA VAL A 218 3.20 -4.73 2.93
C VAL A 218 2.68 -5.30 1.61
N THR A 219 1.42 -5.06 1.31
CA THR A 219 0.80 -5.42 0.04
C THR A 219 0.48 -4.19 -0.79
N GLY A 220 0.39 -4.38 -2.11
CA GLY A 220 -0.27 -3.48 -3.04
C GLY A 220 -1.61 -4.07 -3.46
N ASN A 221 -2.62 -3.24 -3.64
CA ASN A 221 -3.94 -3.66 -4.09
C ASN A 221 -4.28 -2.99 -5.41
N ILE A 222 -4.77 -3.77 -6.37
CA ILE A 222 -5.43 -3.27 -7.58
C ILE A 222 -6.93 -3.36 -7.32
N ILE A 223 -7.58 -2.21 -7.29
CA ILE A 223 -9.01 -2.10 -6.95
C ILE A 223 -9.72 -1.43 -8.13
N ILE A 224 -10.85 -1.98 -8.54
CA ILE A 224 -11.63 -1.47 -9.66
C ILE A 224 -13.05 -1.08 -9.21
N ARG A 225 -13.73 -0.34 -10.09
CA ARG A 225 -15.19 -0.21 -10.13
C ARG A 225 -15.69 -1.19 -11.17
N PRO A 226 -16.31 -2.34 -10.79
CA PRO A 226 -16.66 -3.39 -11.72
C PRO A 226 -17.57 -2.93 -12.88
N ASP A 227 -18.43 -1.94 -12.62
CA ASP A 227 -19.32 -1.35 -13.63
C ASP A 227 -18.60 -0.63 -14.78
N LYS A 228 -17.29 -0.37 -14.65
CA LYS A 228 -16.46 0.29 -15.65
C LYS A 228 -15.62 -0.67 -16.50
N PHE A 229 -15.63 -1.95 -16.16
CA PHE A 229 -14.83 -2.96 -16.83
C PHE A 229 -15.71 -4.00 -17.53
N PRO A 230 -15.19 -4.68 -18.58
CA PRO A 230 -15.90 -5.79 -19.19
C PRO A 230 -16.20 -6.88 -18.15
N ALA A 231 -17.36 -7.51 -18.28
CA ALA A 231 -17.65 -8.72 -17.51
C ALA A 231 -16.66 -9.82 -17.95
N GLY A 232 -15.91 -10.39 -16.98
CA GLY A 232 -14.99 -11.50 -17.22
C GLY A 232 -15.69 -12.84 -17.43
#